data_76fc4d5528f16ccb12504b48c0637ea4
#
_entry.id   76fc4d5528f16ccb12504b48c0637ea4
#
_cell.length_a   1.000
_cell.length_b   1.000
_cell.length_c   1.000
_cell.angle_alpha   90.00
_cell.angle_beta   90.00
_cell.angle_gamma   90.00
#
_symmetry.space_group_name_H-M   'P 1'
#
loop_
_entity.id
_entity.type
_entity.pdbx_description
1 polymer ?
#
loop_
_entity_poly.entity_id
_entity_poly.type
_entity_poly.pdbx_seq_one_letter_code
_entity_poly.pdbx_strand_id
1 'polypeptide(L)'
;MTSKSDVVTVHDEKQGIDIQFYMDARLKKRMDEGVKPDLAKKDKDCFIAVDGNEGSGKSTIALQIAKYVDPTFNLNRVVFDAETFKEAIFKAKKGQAIVFDEAFTGLSSRASLSGVNRALVGLMMQMRQKNLFVIMVLPTFFLLDKYVALFRSRALIHVYECSGRRGYFRVYNQKKKKLLYLLGKPTYSYGGAKWKINTNFRGRFYGVFALGDEEMEKKYRAKKLKALETTEKEPMSAGQVKYREQRDIILFALRKSTKMTYEQISNLLGDYDFEMSIAQIGAVCSKFGDKEKLRRNYIDKGEEKKPKPRKKKEVSNQPVVTNGEEAIEEVDALKETFQEEFEDDPEIATEF
;
A
#
# COMPACT_ATOMS: atom_id res chain seq x y z
N MET A 1 -30.04 -20.61 0.32
CA MET A 1 -29.84 -21.30 1.60
C MET A 1 -28.34 -21.51 1.78
N THR A 2 -27.72 -20.93 2.79
CA THR A 2 -26.31 -21.17 3.13
C THR A 2 -26.23 -22.50 3.85
N SER A 3 -25.39 -23.42 3.41
CA SER A 3 -25.18 -24.67 4.12
C SER A 3 -24.48 -24.39 5.45
N LYS A 4 -24.84 -25.12 6.51
CA LYS A 4 -24.16 -25.04 7.82
C LYS A 4 -22.64 -25.29 7.73
N SER A 5 -22.18 -25.93 6.64
CA SER A 5 -20.78 -26.23 6.36
C SER A 5 -19.91 -25.02 6.03
N ASP A 6 -20.52 -23.86 5.72
CA ASP A 6 -19.81 -22.65 5.29
C ASP A 6 -19.59 -21.64 6.43
N VAL A 7 -20.08 -21.93 7.63
CA VAL A 7 -19.78 -21.16 8.84
C VAL A 7 -18.43 -21.62 9.38
N VAL A 8 -17.51 -20.68 9.49
CA VAL A 8 -16.19 -20.89 10.05
C VAL A 8 -16.18 -20.39 11.49
N THR A 9 -15.67 -21.21 12.41
CA THR A 9 -15.38 -20.81 13.79
C THR A 9 -13.86 -20.77 13.97
N VAL A 10 -13.33 -19.64 14.40
CA VAL A 10 -11.91 -19.47 14.74
C VAL A 10 -11.80 -19.10 16.20
N HIS A 11 -11.09 -19.92 16.97
CA HIS A 11 -10.82 -19.64 18.38
C HIS A 11 -9.71 -18.57 18.49
N ASP A 12 -10.00 -17.50 19.24
CA ASP A 12 -8.98 -16.48 19.56
C ASP A 12 -8.44 -16.76 20.97
N GLU A 13 -7.27 -17.41 21.05
CA GLU A 13 -6.63 -17.78 22.31
C GLU A 13 -6.36 -16.56 23.23
N LYS A 14 -6.17 -15.36 22.67
CA LYS A 14 -5.87 -14.16 23.46
C LYS A 14 -7.09 -13.56 24.10
N GLN A 15 -8.22 -13.64 23.42
CA GLN A 15 -9.50 -13.11 23.89
C GLN A 15 -10.35 -14.20 24.57
N GLY A 16 -10.02 -15.48 24.38
CA GLY A 16 -10.76 -16.61 24.92
C GLY A 16 -12.17 -16.74 24.32
N ILE A 17 -12.38 -16.26 23.10
CA ILE A 17 -13.68 -16.26 22.42
C ILE A 17 -13.63 -16.99 21.09
N ASP A 18 -14.78 -17.53 20.68
CA ASP A 18 -14.97 -18.12 19.37
C ASP A 18 -15.60 -17.11 18.43
N ILE A 19 -14.88 -16.77 17.35
CA ILE A 19 -15.32 -15.83 16.33
C ILE A 19 -15.92 -16.63 15.18
N GLN A 20 -17.21 -16.37 14.89
CA GLN A 20 -17.94 -17.05 13.82
C GLN A 20 -18.24 -16.11 12.67
N PHE A 21 -17.97 -16.57 11.46
CA PHE A 21 -18.34 -15.84 10.23
C PHE A 21 -18.54 -16.81 9.07
N TYR A 22 -19.25 -16.36 8.06
CA TYR A 22 -19.45 -17.13 6.85
C TYR A 22 -18.28 -16.95 5.89
N MET A 23 -17.77 -18.05 5.34
CA MET A 23 -16.77 -18.06 4.26
C MET A 23 -17.21 -19.01 3.15
N ASP A 24 -17.24 -18.53 1.90
CA ASP A 24 -17.56 -19.37 0.73
C ASP A 24 -16.66 -20.60 0.67
N ALA A 25 -17.24 -21.76 0.44
CA ALA A 25 -16.55 -23.05 0.48
C ALA A 25 -15.34 -23.12 -0.48
N ARG A 26 -15.44 -22.48 -1.67
CA ARG A 26 -14.34 -22.44 -2.64
C ARG A 26 -13.21 -21.56 -2.14
N LEU A 27 -13.53 -20.40 -1.53
CA LEU A 27 -12.53 -19.53 -0.92
C LEU A 27 -11.83 -20.27 0.25
N LYS A 28 -12.60 -20.91 1.12
CA LYS A 28 -12.09 -21.74 2.22
C LYS A 28 -11.14 -22.82 1.71
N LYS A 29 -11.56 -23.58 0.71
CA LYS A 29 -10.73 -24.62 0.08
C LYS A 29 -9.40 -24.04 -0.43
N ARG A 30 -9.43 -22.88 -1.09
CA ARG A 30 -8.20 -22.23 -1.58
C ARG A 30 -7.26 -21.76 -0.46
N MET A 31 -7.81 -21.33 0.67
CA MET A 31 -6.98 -21.01 1.85
C MET A 31 -6.36 -22.28 2.45
N ASP A 32 -7.13 -23.35 2.60
CA ASP A 32 -6.69 -24.59 3.24
C ASP A 32 -5.69 -25.38 2.37
N GLU A 33 -5.94 -25.53 1.08
CA GLU A 33 -5.11 -26.34 0.17
C GLU A 33 -3.96 -25.53 -0.47
N GLY A 34 -4.11 -24.22 -0.61
CA GLY A 34 -3.12 -23.36 -1.27
C GLY A 34 -2.32 -22.49 -0.31
N VAL A 35 -2.98 -21.58 0.42
CA VAL A 35 -2.28 -20.54 1.18
C VAL A 35 -1.63 -21.11 2.44
N LYS A 36 -2.39 -21.79 3.31
CA LYS A 36 -1.86 -22.33 4.56
C LYS A 36 -0.67 -23.29 4.37
N PRO A 37 -0.72 -24.28 3.45
CA PRO A 37 0.43 -25.13 3.20
C PRO A 37 1.65 -24.40 2.63
N ASP A 38 1.45 -23.41 1.80
CA ASP A 38 2.53 -22.63 1.22
C ASP A 38 3.28 -21.83 2.29
N LEU A 39 2.55 -21.21 3.23
CA LEU A 39 3.14 -20.48 4.37
C LEU A 39 3.86 -21.40 5.35
N ALA A 40 3.26 -22.57 5.66
CA ALA A 40 3.76 -23.46 6.72
C ALA A 40 4.85 -24.41 6.24
N LYS A 41 4.71 -24.99 5.02
CA LYS A 41 5.53 -26.13 4.56
C LYS A 41 6.42 -25.79 3.38
N LYS A 42 6.02 -24.88 2.49
CA LYS A 42 6.73 -24.64 1.22
C LYS A 42 7.63 -23.40 1.24
N ASP A 43 7.82 -22.77 2.39
CA ASP A 43 8.63 -21.56 2.57
C ASP A 43 8.28 -20.44 1.58
N LYS A 44 6.98 -20.21 1.35
CA LYS A 44 6.47 -19.17 0.46
C LYS A 44 5.68 -18.14 1.23
N ASP A 45 5.80 -16.88 0.83
CA ASP A 45 4.89 -15.81 1.25
C ASP A 45 3.63 -15.81 0.38
N CYS A 46 2.60 -15.12 0.85
CA CYS A 46 1.40 -14.92 0.06
C CYS A 46 0.93 -13.47 0.17
N PHE A 47 0.80 -12.80 -0.97
CA PHE A 47 0.26 -11.46 -1.08
C PHE A 47 -1.03 -11.48 -1.92
N ILE A 48 -2.14 -11.01 -1.33
CA ILE A 48 -3.44 -10.92 -1.99
C ILE A 48 -3.88 -9.46 -2.04
N ALA A 49 -4.34 -9.01 -3.21
CA ALA A 49 -5.01 -7.73 -3.37
C ALA A 49 -6.53 -7.90 -3.20
N VAL A 50 -7.15 -7.01 -2.43
CA VAL A 50 -8.61 -6.92 -2.28
C VAL A 50 -9.03 -5.54 -2.72
N ASP A 51 -9.91 -5.44 -3.70
CA ASP A 51 -10.38 -4.16 -4.21
C ASP A 51 -11.90 -4.10 -4.43
N GLY A 52 -12.39 -2.95 -4.85
CA GLY A 52 -13.82 -2.71 -5.10
C GLY A 52 -14.27 -1.35 -4.63
N ASN A 53 -15.53 -1.01 -4.86
CA ASN A 53 -16.10 0.28 -4.49
C ASN A 53 -16.10 0.52 -2.97
N GLU A 54 -16.15 1.78 -2.58
CA GLU A 54 -16.32 2.16 -1.17
C GLU A 54 -17.62 1.56 -0.61
N GLY A 55 -17.56 1.15 0.66
CA GLY A 55 -18.70 0.55 1.32
C GLY A 55 -19.06 -0.88 0.91
N SER A 56 -18.40 -1.49 -0.08
CA SER A 56 -18.74 -2.84 -0.58
C SER A 56 -18.38 -3.98 0.39
N GLY A 57 -17.59 -3.71 1.45
CA GLY A 57 -17.18 -4.71 2.44
C GLY A 57 -15.76 -5.26 2.25
N LYS A 58 -14.89 -4.57 1.51
CA LYS A 58 -13.48 -4.96 1.30
C LYS A 58 -12.73 -5.32 2.58
N SER A 59 -12.81 -4.42 3.56
CA SER A 59 -12.13 -4.62 4.86
C SER A 59 -12.67 -5.83 5.59
N THR A 60 -14.00 -6.07 5.54
CA THR A 60 -14.61 -7.23 6.19
C THR A 60 -14.05 -8.55 5.67
N ILE A 61 -14.08 -8.75 4.34
CA ILE A 61 -13.54 -9.98 3.75
C ILE A 61 -12.04 -10.13 3.98
N ALA A 62 -11.27 -9.04 3.93
CA ALA A 62 -9.83 -9.06 4.17
C ALA A 62 -9.50 -9.51 5.60
N LEU A 63 -10.20 -8.97 6.60
CA LEU A 63 -10.03 -9.33 8.01
C LEU A 63 -10.48 -10.77 8.29
N GLN A 64 -11.59 -11.22 7.70
CA GLN A 64 -12.06 -12.61 7.80
C GLN A 64 -11.05 -13.60 7.23
N ILE A 65 -10.49 -13.33 6.05
CA ILE A 65 -9.46 -14.19 5.44
C ILE A 65 -8.19 -14.18 6.29
N ALA A 66 -7.75 -13.02 6.78
CA ALA A 66 -6.57 -12.92 7.63
C ALA A 66 -6.72 -13.73 8.91
N LYS A 67 -7.87 -13.62 9.59
CA LYS A 67 -8.18 -14.38 10.80
C LYS A 67 -8.29 -15.87 10.55
N TYR A 68 -8.86 -16.26 9.40
CA TYR A 68 -8.99 -17.67 9.01
C TYR A 68 -7.63 -18.34 8.73
N VAL A 69 -6.73 -17.62 8.06
CA VAL A 69 -5.39 -18.15 7.73
C VAL A 69 -4.49 -18.14 8.96
N ASP A 70 -4.57 -17.10 9.76
CA ASP A 70 -3.79 -16.91 10.99
C ASP A 70 -4.70 -16.67 12.20
N PRO A 71 -5.04 -17.69 12.98
CA PRO A 71 -5.87 -17.54 14.18
C PRO A 71 -5.35 -16.54 15.20
N THR A 72 -4.03 -16.27 15.23
CA THR A 72 -3.41 -15.28 16.13
C THR A 72 -3.58 -13.84 15.64
N PHE A 73 -4.17 -13.63 14.45
CA PHE A 73 -4.37 -12.31 13.85
C PHE A 73 -5.22 -11.41 14.75
N ASN A 74 -4.79 -10.14 14.89
CA ASN A 74 -5.45 -9.17 15.76
C ASN A 74 -5.30 -7.74 15.22
N LEU A 75 -5.95 -6.77 15.89
CA LEU A 75 -5.99 -5.37 15.48
C LEU A 75 -4.61 -4.69 15.34
N ASN A 76 -3.57 -5.16 16.04
CA ASN A 76 -2.22 -4.58 15.93
C ASN A 76 -1.58 -4.85 14.56
N ARG A 77 -2.05 -5.86 13.86
CA ARG A 77 -1.59 -6.21 12.49
C ARG A 77 -2.54 -5.72 11.38
N VAL A 78 -3.47 -4.84 11.73
CA VAL A 78 -4.24 -4.01 10.80
C VAL A 78 -3.59 -2.64 10.75
N VAL A 79 -3.09 -2.25 9.60
CA VAL A 79 -2.32 -1.01 9.39
C VAL A 79 -2.94 -0.18 8.27
N PHE A 80 -2.76 1.14 8.32
CA PHE A 80 -3.43 2.09 7.44
C PHE A 80 -2.45 3.03 6.70
N ASP A 81 -1.18 3.00 7.06
CA ASP A 81 -0.12 3.82 6.45
C ASP A 81 1.15 3.00 6.20
N ALA A 82 2.04 3.53 5.35
CA ALA A 82 3.23 2.82 4.91
C ALA A 82 4.28 2.63 6.02
N GLU A 83 4.35 3.53 7.00
CA GLU A 83 5.31 3.44 8.10
C GLU A 83 4.89 2.35 9.09
N THR A 84 3.63 2.37 9.54
CA THR A 84 3.09 1.31 10.39
C THR A 84 3.06 -0.04 9.68
N PHE A 85 2.88 -0.08 8.36
CA PHE A 85 2.99 -1.31 7.57
C PHE A 85 4.41 -1.88 7.61
N LYS A 86 5.42 -1.03 7.41
CA LYS A 86 6.82 -1.41 7.53
C LYS A 86 7.13 -1.97 8.93
N GLU A 87 6.70 -1.28 9.98
CA GLU A 87 6.87 -1.76 11.35
C GLU A 87 6.18 -3.10 11.60
N ALA A 88 4.95 -3.27 11.10
CA ALA A 88 4.21 -4.53 11.24
C ALA A 88 4.95 -5.69 10.59
N ILE A 89 5.54 -5.50 9.40
CA ILE A 89 6.37 -6.51 8.73
C ILE A 89 7.61 -6.87 9.58
N PHE A 90 8.27 -5.86 10.17
CA PHE A 90 9.44 -6.12 11.01
C PHE A 90 9.10 -6.86 12.32
N LYS A 91 7.96 -6.53 12.93
CA LYS A 91 7.51 -7.13 14.20
C LYS A 91 6.84 -8.50 14.00
N ALA A 92 6.30 -8.78 12.83
CA ALA A 92 5.61 -10.03 12.56
C ALA A 92 6.54 -11.24 12.61
N LYS A 93 6.01 -12.35 13.15
CA LYS A 93 6.65 -13.66 13.15
C LYS A 93 6.36 -14.38 11.83
N LYS A 94 7.15 -15.43 11.54
CA LYS A 94 6.97 -16.26 10.34
C LYS A 94 5.54 -16.77 10.24
N GLY A 95 4.95 -16.68 9.05
CA GLY A 95 3.61 -17.19 8.74
C GLY A 95 2.44 -16.31 9.20
N GLN A 96 2.70 -15.20 9.89
CA GLN A 96 1.64 -14.33 10.38
C GLN A 96 0.98 -13.50 9.28
N ALA A 97 -0.31 -13.19 9.50
CA ALA A 97 -1.10 -12.34 8.62
C ALA A 97 -0.97 -10.86 8.99
N ILE A 98 -0.93 -9.99 7.96
CA ILE A 98 -0.99 -8.52 8.08
C ILE A 98 -2.02 -8.03 7.08
N VAL A 99 -2.90 -7.12 7.50
CA VAL A 99 -3.85 -6.43 6.63
C VAL A 99 -3.44 -4.96 6.53
N PHE A 100 -3.13 -4.52 5.31
CA PHE A 100 -2.94 -3.12 5.00
C PHE A 100 -4.25 -2.59 4.41
N ASP A 101 -5.04 -1.95 5.27
CA ASP A 101 -6.36 -1.43 4.90
C ASP A 101 -6.24 0.02 4.42
N GLU A 102 -6.99 0.35 3.37
CA GLU A 102 -7.00 1.67 2.76
C GLU A 102 -5.61 2.20 2.36
N ALA A 103 -4.75 1.33 1.86
CA ALA A 103 -3.35 1.62 1.51
C ALA A 103 -3.13 2.87 0.64
N PHE A 104 -4.16 3.34 -0.05
CA PHE A 104 -4.11 4.48 -0.98
C PHE A 104 -5.17 5.55 -0.68
N THR A 105 -5.81 5.53 0.48
CA THR A 105 -6.79 6.55 0.88
C THR A 105 -6.06 7.84 1.27
N GLY A 106 -6.57 8.97 0.82
CA GLY A 106 -5.94 10.29 1.07
C GLY A 106 -4.74 10.60 0.17
N LEU A 107 -4.38 9.73 -0.77
CA LEU A 107 -3.29 9.98 -1.72
C LEU A 107 -3.80 10.74 -2.94
N SER A 108 -3.99 12.04 -2.81
CA SER A 108 -4.46 12.93 -3.88
C SER A 108 -3.41 13.14 -4.98
N SER A 109 -2.12 12.93 -4.69
CA SER A 109 -1.05 13.19 -5.64
C SER A 109 -0.40 11.92 -6.19
N ARG A 110 0.01 11.95 -7.47
CA ARG A 110 0.81 10.88 -8.09
C ARG A 110 2.14 10.63 -7.36
N ALA A 111 2.68 11.65 -6.71
CA ALA A 111 3.91 11.55 -5.94
C ALA A 111 3.76 10.68 -4.70
N SER A 112 2.65 10.84 -3.96
CA SER A 112 2.33 10.02 -2.79
C SER A 112 2.12 8.55 -3.18
N LEU A 113 1.37 8.29 -4.26
CA LEU A 113 1.20 6.94 -4.84
C LEU A 113 2.54 6.29 -5.19
N SER A 114 3.47 7.04 -5.81
CA SER A 114 4.80 6.52 -6.16
C SER A 114 5.65 6.21 -4.93
N GLY A 115 5.49 6.97 -3.85
CA GLY A 115 6.16 6.75 -2.57
C GLY A 115 5.73 5.44 -1.91
N VAL A 116 4.42 5.21 -1.79
CA VAL A 116 3.86 3.96 -1.25
C VAL A 116 4.26 2.76 -2.10
N ASN A 117 4.14 2.84 -3.41
CA ASN A 117 4.53 1.75 -4.30
C ASN A 117 6.03 1.40 -4.17
N ARG A 118 6.92 2.40 -4.07
CA ARG A 118 8.36 2.16 -3.83
C ARG A 118 8.62 1.50 -2.48
N ALA A 119 7.94 1.95 -1.43
CA ALA A 119 8.04 1.33 -0.11
C ALA A 119 7.58 -0.13 -0.15
N LEU A 120 6.46 -0.42 -0.82
CA LEU A 120 5.95 -1.77 -1.01
C LEU A 120 6.95 -2.69 -1.70
N VAL A 121 7.53 -2.26 -2.82
CA VAL A 121 8.55 -3.05 -3.54
C VAL A 121 9.73 -3.38 -2.64
N GLY A 122 10.22 -2.40 -1.86
CA GLY A 122 11.33 -2.62 -0.92
C GLY A 122 10.98 -3.61 0.21
N LEU A 123 9.72 -3.63 0.67
CA LEU A 123 9.27 -4.51 1.74
C LEU A 123 8.96 -5.94 1.28
N MET A 124 8.70 -6.15 -0.02
CA MET A 124 8.35 -7.45 -0.59
C MET A 124 9.41 -8.52 -0.33
N MET A 125 10.69 -8.15 -0.32
CA MET A 125 11.80 -9.09 -0.02
C MET A 125 11.74 -9.56 1.44
N GLN A 126 11.45 -8.65 2.36
CA GLN A 126 11.35 -8.96 3.80
C GLN A 126 10.11 -9.81 4.12
N MET A 127 9.00 -9.55 3.44
CA MET A 127 7.78 -10.36 3.53
C MET A 127 8.05 -11.83 3.18
N ARG A 128 8.84 -12.06 2.11
CA ARG A 128 9.22 -13.41 1.69
C ARG A 128 10.06 -14.14 2.72
N GLN A 129 11.07 -13.48 3.30
CA GLN A 129 11.95 -14.11 4.31
C GLN A 129 11.19 -14.62 5.53
N LYS A 130 10.06 -13.99 5.84
CA LYS A 130 9.21 -14.37 6.98
C LYS A 130 7.96 -15.15 6.57
N ASN A 131 7.80 -15.51 5.30
CA ASN A 131 6.61 -16.18 4.77
C ASN A 131 5.32 -15.52 5.23
N LEU A 132 5.25 -14.20 5.18
CA LEU A 132 4.07 -13.49 5.67
C LEU A 132 2.88 -13.67 4.74
N PHE A 133 1.70 -13.69 5.34
CA PHE A 133 0.44 -13.56 4.61
C PHE A 133 -0.01 -12.10 4.62
N VAL A 134 0.06 -11.43 3.50
CA VAL A 134 -0.30 -10.01 3.42
C VAL A 134 -1.51 -9.81 2.54
N ILE A 135 -2.49 -9.10 3.07
CA ILE A 135 -3.68 -8.68 2.34
C ILE A 135 -3.65 -7.15 2.25
N MET A 136 -3.74 -6.63 1.03
CA MET A 136 -3.81 -5.20 0.78
C MET A 136 -5.19 -4.83 0.26
N VAL A 137 -5.85 -3.93 0.95
CA VAL A 137 -7.16 -3.40 0.57
C VAL A 137 -7.00 -2.09 -0.18
N LEU A 138 -7.62 -2.00 -1.33
CA LEU A 138 -7.44 -0.93 -2.32
C LEU A 138 -8.80 -0.41 -2.81
N PRO A 139 -8.91 0.85 -3.21
CA PRO A 139 -10.08 1.32 -3.94
C PRO A 139 -10.17 0.70 -5.34
N THR A 140 -9.03 0.52 -6.02
CA THR A 140 -8.93 -0.20 -7.29
C THR A 140 -7.57 -0.87 -7.44
N PHE A 141 -7.55 -2.05 -8.03
CA PHE A 141 -6.35 -2.84 -8.31
C PHE A 141 -5.33 -2.11 -9.19
N PHE A 142 -5.82 -1.24 -10.06
CA PHE A 142 -5.01 -0.48 -11.02
C PHE A 142 -4.11 0.60 -10.40
N LEU A 143 -4.25 0.90 -9.11
CA LEU A 143 -3.34 1.80 -8.38
C LEU A 143 -2.02 1.15 -8.00
N LEU A 144 -1.96 -0.19 -7.97
CA LEU A 144 -0.71 -0.90 -7.69
C LEU A 144 0.36 -0.64 -8.75
N ASP A 145 1.60 -0.67 -8.33
CA ASP A 145 2.75 -0.75 -9.23
C ASP A 145 2.69 -2.00 -10.10
N LYS A 146 3.16 -1.89 -11.36
CA LYS A 146 3.15 -2.98 -12.34
C LYS A 146 3.82 -4.25 -11.79
N TYR A 147 4.98 -4.13 -11.15
CA TYR A 147 5.70 -5.27 -10.58
C TYR A 147 4.90 -5.96 -9.47
N VAL A 148 4.33 -5.19 -8.55
CA VAL A 148 3.52 -5.71 -7.44
C VAL A 148 2.25 -6.38 -7.98
N ALA A 149 1.56 -5.72 -8.91
CA ALA A 149 0.33 -6.22 -9.49
C ALA A 149 0.55 -7.50 -10.31
N LEU A 150 1.59 -7.57 -11.16
CA LEU A 150 1.77 -8.69 -12.08
C LEU A 150 2.48 -9.88 -11.42
N PHE A 151 3.52 -9.63 -10.62
CA PHE A 151 4.44 -10.68 -10.18
C PHE A 151 4.33 -11.02 -8.69
N ARG A 152 4.02 -10.04 -7.84
CA ARG A 152 4.00 -10.28 -6.39
C ARG A 152 2.63 -10.67 -5.85
N SER A 153 1.55 -10.08 -6.36
CA SER A 153 0.23 -10.49 -5.92
C SER A 153 -0.12 -11.86 -6.51
N ARG A 154 -0.57 -12.77 -5.65
CA ARG A 154 -0.95 -14.13 -6.03
C ARG A 154 -2.35 -14.19 -6.60
N ALA A 155 -3.26 -13.39 -6.05
CA ALA A 155 -4.64 -13.29 -6.50
C ALA A 155 -5.18 -11.88 -6.30
N LEU A 156 -6.27 -11.58 -7.01
CA LEU A 156 -7.11 -10.43 -6.82
C LEU A 156 -8.50 -10.90 -6.37
N ILE A 157 -8.99 -10.34 -5.27
CA ILE A 157 -10.38 -10.50 -4.82
C ILE A 157 -11.09 -9.17 -5.06
N HIS A 158 -11.96 -9.14 -6.08
CA HIS A 158 -12.76 -7.97 -6.42
C HIS A 158 -14.11 -8.03 -5.71
N VAL A 159 -14.35 -7.11 -4.79
CA VAL A 159 -15.58 -7.01 -3.99
C VAL A 159 -16.55 -6.06 -4.69
N TYR A 160 -17.81 -6.48 -4.82
CA TYR A 160 -18.82 -5.70 -5.53
C TYR A 160 -20.20 -5.85 -4.87
N GLU A 161 -21.08 -4.96 -5.22
CA GLU A 161 -22.49 -5.01 -4.86
C GLU A 161 -23.32 -5.56 -6.02
N CYS A 162 -24.35 -6.32 -5.71
CA CYS A 162 -25.27 -6.87 -6.69
C CYS A 162 -26.71 -6.54 -6.28
N SER A 163 -27.41 -5.81 -7.12
CA SER A 163 -28.80 -5.34 -6.86
C SER A 163 -28.94 -4.67 -5.46
N GLY A 164 -28.02 -3.75 -5.13
CA GLY A 164 -27.98 -3.05 -3.85
C GLY A 164 -27.59 -3.90 -2.64
N ARG A 165 -27.23 -5.17 -2.85
CA ARG A 165 -26.78 -6.07 -1.79
C ARG A 165 -25.27 -6.19 -1.77
N ARG A 166 -24.65 -6.04 -0.59
CA ARG A 166 -23.22 -6.20 -0.34
C ARG A 166 -22.84 -7.66 -0.10
N GLY A 167 -21.56 -7.93 -0.03
CA GLY A 167 -21.03 -9.24 0.36
C GLY A 167 -20.83 -10.19 -0.81
N TYR A 168 -20.60 -9.67 -2.02
CA TYR A 168 -20.22 -10.45 -3.18
C TYR A 168 -18.77 -10.20 -3.56
N PHE A 169 -18.09 -11.26 -4.02
CA PHE A 169 -16.74 -11.13 -4.53
C PHE A 169 -16.49 -11.99 -5.77
N ARG A 170 -15.46 -11.63 -6.52
CA ARG A 170 -14.90 -12.38 -7.65
C ARG A 170 -13.43 -12.59 -7.39
N VAL A 171 -12.93 -13.78 -7.74
CA VAL A 171 -11.51 -14.09 -7.59
C VAL A 171 -10.89 -14.24 -8.97
N TYR A 172 -9.74 -13.61 -9.15
CA TYR A 172 -8.86 -13.73 -10.30
C TYR A 172 -7.52 -14.30 -9.83
N ASN A 173 -7.11 -15.45 -10.38
CA ASN A 173 -5.81 -16.05 -10.11
C ASN A 173 -4.68 -15.24 -10.77
N GLN A 174 -3.45 -15.69 -10.61
CA GLN A 174 -2.27 -14.98 -11.09
C GLN A 174 -2.31 -14.70 -12.60
N LYS A 175 -2.71 -15.65 -13.43
CA LYS A 175 -2.81 -15.48 -14.90
C LYS A 175 -3.90 -14.46 -15.26
N LYS A 176 -5.11 -14.65 -14.79
CA LYS A 176 -6.26 -13.78 -15.11
C LYS A 176 -6.11 -12.35 -14.59
N LYS A 177 -5.54 -12.16 -13.39
CA LYS A 177 -5.29 -10.80 -12.88
C LYS A 177 -4.19 -10.05 -13.64
N LYS A 178 -3.16 -10.76 -14.17
CA LYS A 178 -2.16 -10.16 -15.05
C LYS A 178 -2.82 -9.58 -16.29
N LEU A 179 -3.63 -10.39 -16.96
CA LEU A 179 -4.36 -9.96 -18.13
C LEU A 179 -5.33 -8.81 -17.82
N LEU A 180 -6.07 -8.91 -16.70
CA LEU A 180 -6.94 -7.83 -16.21
C LEU A 180 -6.17 -6.52 -15.98
N TYR A 181 -4.99 -6.59 -15.39
CA TYR A 181 -4.18 -5.40 -15.16
C TYR A 181 -3.71 -4.77 -16.46
N LEU A 182 -3.19 -5.57 -17.41
CA LEU A 182 -2.68 -5.08 -18.69
C LEU A 182 -3.78 -4.43 -19.52
N LEU A 183 -4.95 -5.06 -19.63
CA LEU A 183 -6.06 -4.53 -20.41
C LEU A 183 -6.84 -3.42 -19.69
N GLY A 184 -6.97 -3.50 -18.38
CA GLY A 184 -7.79 -2.58 -17.60
C GLY A 184 -7.06 -1.32 -17.10
N LYS A 185 -5.73 -1.36 -16.95
CA LYS A 185 -4.94 -0.24 -16.44
C LYS A 185 -5.11 1.07 -17.23
N PRO A 186 -5.13 1.06 -18.58
CA PRO A 186 -5.28 2.29 -19.36
C PRO A 186 -6.63 3.00 -19.10
N THR A 187 -7.69 2.24 -18.85
CA THR A 187 -9.07 2.73 -18.70
C THR A 187 -9.57 2.67 -17.25
N TYR A 188 -8.79 2.11 -16.32
CA TYR A 188 -9.19 1.80 -14.95
C TYR A 188 -10.50 0.96 -14.89
N SER A 189 -10.68 0.06 -15.84
CA SER A 189 -11.92 -0.72 -16.01
C SER A 189 -11.68 -2.23 -15.86
N TYR A 190 -12.66 -2.93 -15.28
CA TYR A 190 -12.68 -4.39 -15.13
C TYR A 190 -13.31 -5.12 -16.34
N GLY A 191 -13.65 -4.39 -17.35
CA GLY A 191 -14.20 -4.91 -18.60
C GLY A 191 -14.38 -3.79 -19.61
N GLY A 192 -14.30 -4.11 -20.89
CA GLY A 192 -14.48 -3.18 -22.00
C GLY A 192 -15.35 -3.76 -23.09
N ALA A 193 -15.73 -2.94 -24.08
CA ALA A 193 -16.56 -3.37 -25.21
C ALA A 193 -15.93 -4.52 -26.01
N LYS A 194 -14.59 -4.53 -26.08
CA LYS A 194 -13.82 -5.50 -26.89
C LYS A 194 -13.20 -6.64 -26.07
N TRP A 195 -13.28 -6.62 -24.72
CA TRP A 195 -12.64 -7.62 -23.89
C TRP A 195 -13.38 -7.85 -22.57
N LYS A 196 -13.38 -9.09 -22.11
CA LYS A 196 -13.94 -9.49 -20.82
C LYS A 196 -13.13 -10.66 -20.28
N ILE A 197 -12.67 -10.53 -19.05
CA ILE A 197 -11.92 -11.61 -18.40
C ILE A 197 -12.83 -12.34 -17.44
N ASN A 198 -12.98 -13.64 -17.67
CA ASN A 198 -13.78 -14.49 -16.79
C ASN A 198 -13.06 -14.69 -15.45
N THR A 199 -13.84 -14.64 -14.37
CA THR A 199 -13.34 -14.91 -13.02
C THR A 199 -13.05 -16.40 -12.85
N ASN A 200 -12.17 -16.76 -11.89
CA ASN A 200 -12.00 -18.17 -11.51
C ASN A 200 -13.23 -18.68 -10.78
N PHE A 201 -13.73 -17.90 -9.83
CA PHE A 201 -15.00 -18.16 -9.18
C PHE A 201 -15.58 -16.88 -8.57
N ARG A 202 -16.84 -16.97 -8.16
CA ARG A 202 -17.57 -15.90 -7.47
C ARG A 202 -18.10 -16.49 -6.16
N GLY A 203 -18.19 -15.67 -5.14
CA GLY A 203 -18.71 -16.12 -3.86
C GLY A 203 -19.38 -15.02 -3.10
N ARG A 204 -19.77 -15.34 -1.88
CA ARG A 204 -20.37 -14.42 -0.91
C ARG A 204 -19.61 -14.47 0.40
N PHE A 205 -19.69 -13.40 1.16
CA PHE A 205 -19.21 -13.34 2.54
C PHE A 205 -20.20 -12.55 3.39
N TYR A 206 -20.26 -12.89 4.66
CA TYR A 206 -21.13 -12.25 5.65
C TYR A 206 -20.46 -12.23 7.00
N GLY A 207 -21.04 -11.45 7.92
CA GLY A 207 -20.70 -11.45 9.33
C GLY A 207 -19.78 -10.31 9.73
N VAL A 208 -19.16 -10.49 10.85
CA VAL A 208 -18.36 -9.51 11.58
C VAL A 208 -16.96 -9.31 10.97
N PHE A 209 -16.22 -8.30 11.43
CA PHE A 209 -14.84 -8.05 11.03
C PHE A 209 -13.82 -9.13 11.48
N ALA A 210 -14.27 -10.16 12.20
CA ALA A 210 -13.42 -11.24 12.68
C ALA A 210 -12.20 -10.79 13.53
N LEU A 211 -12.32 -9.69 14.24
CA LEU A 211 -11.29 -9.16 15.14
C LEU A 211 -11.57 -9.47 16.61
N GLY A 212 -12.77 -9.91 16.94
CA GLY A 212 -13.24 -10.16 18.30
C GLY A 212 -14.69 -9.74 18.50
N ASP A 213 -14.97 -9.16 19.64
CA ASP A 213 -16.29 -8.63 20.01
C ASP A 213 -16.58 -7.23 19.41
N GLU A 214 -17.76 -6.70 19.75
CA GLU A 214 -18.17 -5.35 19.32
C GLU A 214 -17.20 -4.26 19.79
N GLU A 215 -16.53 -4.46 20.93
CA GLU A 215 -15.56 -3.50 21.43
C GLU A 215 -14.32 -3.43 20.52
N MET A 216 -13.86 -4.57 20.04
CA MET A 216 -12.77 -4.63 19.07
C MET A 216 -13.15 -4.02 17.72
N GLU A 217 -14.40 -4.17 17.28
CA GLU A 217 -14.91 -3.46 16.10
C GLU A 217 -14.92 -1.95 16.29
N LYS A 218 -15.33 -1.44 17.45
CA LYS A 218 -15.27 -0.01 17.77
C LYS A 218 -13.82 0.50 17.77
N LYS A 219 -12.88 -0.25 18.35
CA LYS A 219 -11.44 0.07 18.33
C LYS A 219 -10.88 0.09 16.92
N TYR A 220 -11.28 -0.84 16.06
CA TYR A 220 -10.88 -0.85 14.65
C TYR A 220 -11.39 0.41 13.92
N ARG A 221 -12.68 0.76 14.08
CA ARG A 221 -13.27 1.95 13.46
C ARG A 221 -12.59 3.24 13.94
N ALA A 222 -12.32 3.35 15.24
CA ALA A 222 -11.59 4.49 15.81
C ALA A 222 -10.14 4.58 15.27
N LYS A 223 -9.43 3.45 15.17
CA LYS A 223 -8.08 3.39 14.59
C LYS A 223 -8.07 3.83 13.12
N LYS A 224 -9.06 3.38 12.35
CA LYS A 224 -9.24 3.75 10.95
C LYS A 224 -9.52 5.25 10.80
N LEU A 225 -10.43 5.81 11.58
CA LEU A 225 -10.76 7.24 11.56
C LEU A 225 -9.53 8.09 11.89
N LYS A 226 -8.80 7.74 12.94
CA LYS A 226 -7.56 8.43 13.32
C LYS A 226 -6.51 8.40 12.22
N ALA A 227 -6.39 7.30 11.50
CA ALA A 227 -5.46 7.19 10.37
C ALA A 227 -5.86 8.11 9.21
N LEU A 228 -7.17 8.24 8.93
CA LEU A 228 -7.68 9.17 7.91
C LEU A 228 -7.40 10.63 8.28
N GLU A 229 -7.63 11.04 9.52
CA GLU A 229 -7.35 12.40 10.02
C GLU A 229 -5.85 12.75 9.94
N THR A 230 -4.97 11.78 10.18
CA THR A 230 -3.51 12.00 10.06
C THR A 230 -3.03 12.08 8.62
N THR A 231 -3.76 11.50 7.68
CA THR A 231 -3.42 11.50 6.25
C THR A 231 -3.73 12.84 5.57
N GLU A 232 -4.59 13.69 6.16
CA GLU A 232 -4.86 15.04 5.65
C GLU A 232 -3.63 15.97 5.71
N LYS A 233 -2.62 15.65 6.51
CA LYS A 233 -1.30 16.28 6.46
C LYS A 233 -0.44 15.54 5.44
N GLU A 234 -0.59 15.87 4.17
CA GLU A 234 0.24 15.29 3.11
C GLU A 234 1.73 15.38 3.46
N PRO A 235 2.47 14.26 3.50
CA PRO A 235 3.92 14.33 3.64
C PRO A 235 4.47 15.05 2.39
N MET A 236 5.13 16.16 2.60
CA MET A 236 5.77 16.92 1.52
C MET A 236 6.64 15.97 0.68
N SER A 237 6.53 16.05 -0.64
CA SER A 237 7.39 15.27 -1.53
C SER A 237 8.87 15.56 -1.23
N ALA A 238 9.76 14.59 -1.51
CA ALA A 238 11.20 14.79 -1.29
C ALA A 238 11.74 16.04 -2.01
N GLY A 239 11.15 16.40 -3.16
CA GLY A 239 11.43 17.66 -3.86
C GLY A 239 10.97 18.88 -3.06
N GLN A 240 9.73 18.86 -2.56
CA GLN A 240 9.18 19.95 -1.76
C GLN A 240 9.97 20.15 -0.44
N VAL A 241 10.36 19.05 0.23
CA VAL A 241 11.23 19.11 1.41
C VAL A 241 12.56 19.76 1.07
N LYS A 242 13.19 19.35 -0.04
CA LYS A 242 14.45 19.93 -0.50
C LYS A 242 14.32 21.42 -0.85
N TYR A 243 13.28 21.81 -1.57
CA TYR A 243 13.03 23.23 -1.90
C TYR A 243 12.74 24.05 -0.64
N ARG A 244 11.99 23.49 0.31
CA ARG A 244 11.74 24.14 1.59
C ARG A 244 13.03 24.33 2.37
N GLU A 245 13.88 23.32 2.45
CA GLU A 245 15.18 23.42 3.13
C GLU A 245 16.10 24.45 2.43
N GLN A 246 16.14 24.46 1.12
CA GLN A 246 16.91 25.45 0.35
C GLN A 246 16.39 26.87 0.61
N ARG A 247 15.08 27.09 0.54
CA ARG A 247 14.45 28.36 0.88
C ARG A 247 14.81 28.80 2.30
N ASP A 248 14.67 27.92 3.28
CA ASP A 248 14.92 28.20 4.69
C ASP A 248 16.39 28.57 4.92
N ILE A 249 17.34 27.91 4.24
CA ILE A 249 18.77 28.24 4.28
C ILE A 249 19.02 29.62 3.67
N ILE A 250 18.41 29.95 2.54
CA ILE A 250 18.55 31.25 1.88
C ILE A 250 18.02 32.37 2.77
N LEU A 251 16.84 32.18 3.38
CA LEU A 251 16.27 33.16 4.32
C LEU A 251 17.19 33.41 5.54
N PHE A 252 17.74 32.35 6.10
CA PHE A 252 18.69 32.47 7.20
C PHE A 252 19.99 33.21 6.77
N ALA A 253 20.53 32.87 5.60
CA ALA A 253 21.71 33.52 5.03
C ALA A 253 21.46 35.00 4.73
N LEU A 254 20.31 35.34 4.14
CA LEU A 254 19.88 36.71 3.89
C LEU A 254 19.82 37.51 5.20
N ARG A 255 19.16 37.01 6.20
CA ARG A 255 19.09 37.64 7.53
C ARG A 255 20.47 37.89 8.11
N LYS A 256 21.37 36.91 8.01
CA LYS A 256 22.71 36.98 8.58
C LYS A 256 23.62 37.98 7.84
N SER A 257 23.54 38.00 6.51
CA SER A 257 24.40 38.86 5.68
C SER A 257 23.95 40.30 5.64
N THR A 258 22.63 40.56 5.58
CA THR A 258 22.08 41.91 5.43
C THR A 258 21.69 42.57 6.74
N LYS A 259 21.57 41.81 7.85
CA LYS A 259 21.04 42.27 9.16
C LYS A 259 19.61 42.84 9.07
N MET A 260 18.85 42.57 8.02
CA MET A 260 17.45 43.00 7.87
C MET A 260 16.60 42.46 9.03
N THR A 261 15.60 43.22 9.43
CA THR A 261 14.60 42.74 10.40
C THR A 261 13.68 41.68 9.75
N TYR A 262 12.98 40.91 10.55
CA TYR A 262 12.03 39.91 10.02
C TYR A 262 10.88 40.57 9.23
N GLU A 263 10.48 41.76 9.62
CA GLU A 263 9.49 42.59 8.94
C GLU A 263 9.98 43.03 7.57
N GLN A 264 11.22 43.54 7.49
CA GLN A 264 11.84 43.91 6.22
C GLN A 264 11.96 42.71 5.26
N ILE A 265 12.30 41.53 5.74
CA ILE A 265 12.34 40.32 4.93
C ILE A 265 10.91 39.91 4.50
N SER A 266 9.90 40.03 5.37
CA SER A 266 8.51 39.75 5.02
C SER A 266 8.01 40.68 3.92
N ASN A 267 8.29 41.98 4.01
CA ASN A 267 7.92 42.97 3.01
C ASN A 267 8.66 42.73 1.68
N LEU A 268 9.95 42.46 1.72
CA LEU A 268 10.73 42.13 0.54
C LEU A 268 10.19 40.89 -0.18
N LEU A 269 9.77 39.87 0.54
CA LEU A 269 9.14 38.69 -0.06
C LEU A 269 7.77 39.01 -0.68
N GLY A 270 7.00 39.91 -0.02
CA GLY A 270 5.72 40.38 -0.54
C GLY A 270 5.86 41.13 -1.88
N ASP A 271 6.93 41.88 -2.09
CA ASP A 271 7.23 42.58 -3.35
C ASP A 271 7.39 41.59 -4.53
N TYR A 272 7.64 40.31 -4.26
CA TYR A 272 7.78 39.26 -5.26
C TYR A 272 6.62 38.26 -5.22
N ASP A 273 5.43 38.64 -4.73
CA ASP A 273 4.23 37.81 -4.60
C ASP A 273 4.43 36.56 -3.75
N PHE A 274 5.38 36.59 -2.79
CA PHE A 274 5.66 35.50 -1.90
C PHE A 274 5.34 35.87 -0.44
N GLU A 275 4.15 35.45 0.02
CA GLU A 275 3.69 35.76 1.38
C GLU A 275 4.33 34.81 2.42
N MET A 276 5.05 35.40 3.36
CA MET A 276 5.60 34.69 4.51
C MET A 276 5.51 35.57 5.76
N SER A 277 4.83 35.06 6.82
CA SER A 277 4.64 35.84 8.04
C SER A 277 5.94 36.03 8.83
N ILE A 278 6.01 37.13 9.59
CA ILE A 278 7.14 37.45 10.48
C ILE A 278 7.44 36.28 11.42
N ALA A 279 6.41 35.63 11.98
CA ALA A 279 6.55 34.48 12.87
C ALA A 279 7.20 33.27 12.17
N GLN A 280 6.82 32.99 10.92
CA GLN A 280 7.42 31.90 10.14
C GLN A 280 8.88 32.16 9.82
N ILE A 281 9.25 33.39 9.45
CA ILE A 281 10.65 33.80 9.21
C ILE A 281 11.46 33.67 10.49
N GLY A 282 10.92 34.11 11.61
CA GLY A 282 11.55 33.99 12.94
C GLY A 282 11.82 32.53 13.32
N ALA A 283 10.83 31.64 13.11
CA ALA A 283 10.97 30.21 13.39
C ALA A 283 12.05 29.54 12.53
N VAL A 284 12.14 29.91 11.23
CA VAL A 284 13.19 29.43 10.33
C VAL A 284 14.56 29.88 10.80
N CYS A 285 14.73 31.17 11.11
CA CYS A 285 15.99 31.72 11.56
C CYS A 285 16.46 31.13 12.90
N SER A 286 15.56 30.89 13.85
CA SER A 286 15.87 30.25 15.12
C SER A 286 16.37 28.81 14.92
N LYS A 287 15.68 28.02 14.10
CA LYS A 287 16.06 26.64 13.77
C LYS A 287 17.49 26.52 13.25
N PHE A 288 17.92 27.45 12.39
CA PHE A 288 19.27 27.43 11.82
C PHE A 288 20.31 28.08 12.75
N GLY A 289 19.91 29.07 13.55
CA GLY A 289 20.76 29.66 14.59
C GLY A 289 21.20 28.63 15.63
N ASP A 290 20.30 27.75 16.05
CA ASP A 290 20.64 26.69 17.02
C ASP A 290 21.54 25.61 16.38
N LYS A 291 21.34 25.27 15.12
CA LYS A 291 22.24 24.36 14.38
C LYS A 291 23.64 24.94 14.24
N GLU A 292 23.77 26.24 14.04
CA GLU A 292 25.07 26.91 13.93
C GLU A 292 25.79 26.97 15.28
N LYS A 293 25.07 27.21 16.38
CA LYS A 293 25.62 27.13 17.73
C LYS A 293 26.15 25.75 18.05
N LEU A 294 25.40 24.70 17.71
CA LEU A 294 25.84 23.32 17.87
C LEU A 294 27.10 23.02 17.06
N ARG A 295 27.17 23.51 15.81
CA ARG A 295 28.33 23.30 14.94
C ARG A 295 29.58 24.01 15.46
N ARG A 296 29.48 25.25 16.01
CA ARG A 296 30.58 25.95 16.66
C ARG A 296 31.08 25.20 17.88
N ASN A 297 30.17 24.72 18.72
CA ASN A 297 30.53 23.91 19.90
C ASN A 297 31.24 22.60 19.58
N TYR A 298 31.00 22.03 18.37
CA TYR A 298 31.71 20.86 17.86
C TYR A 298 33.12 21.19 17.34
N ILE A 299 33.29 22.34 16.69
CA ILE A 299 34.58 22.81 16.18
C ILE A 299 35.51 23.22 17.37
N ASP A 300 34.95 23.91 18.37
CA ASP A 300 35.70 24.28 19.56
C ASP A 300 36.13 23.11 20.45
N LYS A 301 35.52 21.92 20.26
CA LYS A 301 35.91 20.67 20.94
C LYS A 301 36.93 19.81 20.20
N GLY A 302 37.50 20.29 19.11
CA GLY A 302 38.70 19.69 18.48
C GLY A 302 38.49 18.38 17.70
N GLU A 303 37.27 18.04 17.29
CA GLU A 303 37.01 16.87 16.44
C GLU A 303 36.87 17.28 14.97
N GLU A 304 37.97 17.54 14.29
CA GLU A 304 38.01 17.63 12.81
C GLU A 304 37.91 16.22 12.21
N LYS A 305 36.70 15.74 11.95
CA LYS A 305 36.48 14.71 10.92
C LYS A 305 36.23 15.38 9.57
N LYS A 306 37.28 15.44 8.76
CA LYS A 306 37.19 15.88 7.35
C LYS A 306 36.11 15.04 6.64
N PRO A 307 35.15 15.67 5.95
CA PRO A 307 34.17 14.93 5.16
C PRO A 307 34.88 14.21 4.00
N LYS A 308 34.70 12.90 3.88
CA LYS A 308 35.18 12.11 2.74
C LYS A 308 34.57 12.67 1.45
N PRO A 309 35.36 12.87 0.39
CA PRO A 309 34.86 13.37 -0.88
C PRO A 309 33.80 12.40 -1.44
N ARG A 310 32.61 12.90 -1.69
CA ARG A 310 31.56 12.14 -2.39
C ARG A 310 32.04 11.88 -3.82
N LYS A 311 32.27 10.62 -4.17
CA LYS A 311 32.46 10.19 -5.56
C LYS A 311 31.24 10.67 -6.37
N LYS A 312 31.47 11.53 -7.37
CA LYS A 312 30.48 11.87 -8.39
C LYS A 312 30.12 10.57 -9.11
N LYS A 313 28.87 10.13 -8.99
CA LYS A 313 28.31 9.13 -9.90
C LYS A 313 28.10 9.86 -11.22
N GLU A 314 28.76 9.41 -12.25
CA GLU A 314 28.45 9.80 -13.64
C GLU A 314 27.01 9.38 -13.92
N VAL A 315 26.18 10.35 -14.23
CA VAL A 315 24.81 10.14 -14.70
C VAL A 315 24.95 9.81 -16.18
N SER A 316 24.80 8.55 -16.53
CA SER A 316 24.62 8.16 -17.92
C SER A 316 23.27 8.68 -18.39
N ASN A 317 23.31 9.70 -19.28
CA ASN A 317 22.15 10.15 -20.04
C ASN A 317 21.80 9.05 -21.05
N GLN A 318 20.85 8.18 -20.70
CA GLN A 318 20.11 7.42 -21.70
C GLN A 318 18.77 8.11 -21.95
N PRO A 319 18.37 8.30 -23.20
CA PRO A 319 17.10 8.93 -23.52
C PRO A 319 15.93 8.05 -23.06
N VAL A 320 14.98 8.67 -22.37
CA VAL A 320 13.70 8.05 -22.04
C VAL A 320 12.91 7.93 -23.33
N VAL A 321 12.89 6.74 -23.92
CA VAL A 321 12.03 6.40 -25.05
C VAL A 321 10.60 6.23 -24.53
N THR A 322 9.69 7.02 -25.06
CA THR A 322 8.25 6.94 -24.79
C THR A 322 7.65 5.83 -25.66
N ASN A 323 7.52 4.63 -25.09
CA ASN A 323 7.02 3.47 -25.82
C ASN A 323 5.53 3.24 -25.56
N GLY A 324 4.68 4.02 -26.23
CA GLY A 324 3.25 3.68 -26.32
C GLY A 324 2.96 2.57 -27.34
N GLU A 325 3.77 2.42 -28.39
CA GLU A 325 3.57 1.45 -29.48
C GLU A 325 4.07 0.03 -29.10
N GLU A 326 5.23 -0.09 -28.47
CA GLU A 326 5.73 -1.39 -27.98
C GLU A 326 4.81 -2.05 -26.93
N ALA A 327 4.12 -1.27 -26.10
CA ALA A 327 3.15 -1.80 -25.15
C ALA A 327 1.90 -2.38 -25.83
N ILE A 328 1.54 -1.92 -27.02
CA ILE A 328 0.40 -2.42 -27.79
C ILE A 328 0.80 -3.73 -28.49
N GLU A 329 1.99 -3.81 -29.06
CA GLU A 329 2.51 -5.03 -29.70
C GLU A 329 2.73 -6.15 -28.66
N GLU A 330 3.26 -5.84 -27.46
CA GLU A 330 3.42 -6.81 -26.37
C GLU A 330 2.07 -7.35 -25.87
N VAL A 331 1.03 -6.52 -25.87
CA VAL A 331 -0.34 -6.92 -25.49
C VAL A 331 -1.00 -7.78 -26.58
N ASP A 332 -0.75 -7.52 -27.85
CA ASP A 332 -1.33 -8.30 -28.95
C ASP A 332 -0.62 -9.63 -29.09
N ALA A 333 0.69 -9.70 -28.96
CA ALA A 333 1.45 -10.96 -28.88
C ALA A 333 1.04 -11.82 -27.66
N LEU A 334 0.76 -11.21 -26.52
CA LEU A 334 0.24 -11.92 -25.34
C LEU A 334 -1.20 -12.41 -25.55
N LYS A 335 -2.03 -11.73 -26.33
CA LYS A 335 -3.39 -12.19 -26.67
C LYS A 335 -3.36 -13.44 -27.56
N GLU A 336 -2.49 -13.47 -28.57
CA GLU A 336 -2.33 -14.61 -29.46
C GLU A 336 -1.78 -15.84 -28.72
N THR A 337 -0.72 -15.68 -27.93
CA THR A 337 -0.16 -16.76 -27.10
C THR A 337 -1.17 -17.29 -26.07
N PHE A 338 -2.03 -16.42 -25.52
CA PHE A 338 -3.06 -16.80 -24.55
C PHE A 338 -4.28 -17.47 -25.21
N GLN A 339 -4.63 -17.18 -26.45
CA GLN A 339 -5.70 -17.88 -27.15
C GLN A 339 -5.29 -19.31 -27.48
N GLU A 340 -4.07 -19.55 -27.92
CA GLU A 340 -3.54 -20.88 -28.21
C GLU A 340 -3.36 -21.78 -26.97
N GLU A 341 -2.96 -21.23 -25.80
CA GLU A 341 -2.74 -22.02 -24.58
C GLU A 341 -4.03 -22.33 -23.78
N PHE A 342 -5.17 -21.67 -24.07
CA PHE A 342 -6.34 -21.71 -23.18
C PHE A 342 -7.54 -22.49 -23.71
N GLU A 343 -7.54 -22.98 -24.95
CA GLU A 343 -8.68 -23.78 -25.47
C GLU A 343 -8.67 -25.24 -25.00
N ASP A 344 -7.52 -25.81 -24.57
CA ASP A 344 -7.37 -27.25 -24.37
C ASP A 344 -6.93 -27.78 -22.99
N ASP A 345 -6.82 -26.95 -21.90
CA ASP A 345 -6.26 -27.46 -20.64
C ASP A 345 -7.25 -27.43 -19.44
N PRO A 346 -7.80 -28.60 -19.05
CA PRO A 346 -8.67 -28.72 -17.86
C PRO A 346 -7.93 -28.58 -16.51
N GLU A 347 -6.60 -28.63 -16.44
CA GLU A 347 -5.84 -28.54 -15.17
C GLU A 347 -5.67 -27.11 -14.65
N ILE A 348 -6.01 -26.09 -15.44
CA ILE A 348 -5.86 -24.66 -15.10
C ILE A 348 -6.76 -24.20 -13.93
N ALA A 349 -7.72 -25.01 -13.53
CA ALA A 349 -8.60 -24.72 -12.39
C ALA A 349 -7.91 -24.83 -11.01
N THR A 350 -6.70 -25.38 -10.93
CA THR A 350 -6.06 -25.78 -9.65
C THR A 350 -4.96 -24.85 -9.14
N GLU A 351 -4.40 -23.95 -9.97
CA GLU A 351 -3.38 -23.00 -9.50
C GLU A 351 -3.97 -21.73 -8.88
N PHE A 352 -3.78 -21.60 -7.59
CA PHE A 352 -4.04 -20.36 -6.82
C PHE A 352 -2.72 -19.80 -6.31
#